data_f1a4ac56e6b961b647299f03cd14249e
#
_entry.id   f1a4ac56e6b961b647299f03cd14249e
#
_cell.length_a   1.000
_cell.length_b   1.000
_cell.length_c   1.000
_cell.angle_alpha   90.00
_cell.angle_beta   90.00
_cell.angle_gamma   90.00
#
_symmetry.space_group_name_H-M   'P 1'
#
loop_
_entity.id
_entity.type
_entity.pdbx_description
1 polymer ?
#
loop_
_entity_poly.entity_id
_entity_poly.type
_entity_poly.pdbx_seq_one_letter_code
_entity_poly.pdbx_strand_id
1 'polypeptide(L)'
;EIAQCLVGSEMCIRDRNMMMLSAVFGILIAHIYNELFYICILIGFIISLLLLRYVLSYASGRSEVELGQAAMIGGLLLLAFSNSLMNSYIAGVLLGTGIGTTVSRFFIKMISLPMHCERGTGNNTYQLMWEVGMLSGFLFENMWTESHPDTIYWICIGICVTLLLMYEFFTHPWYYRKMEEKQ
;
A
#
# COMPACT_ATOMS: atom_id res chain seq x y z
N GLU A 1 23.34 16.12 15.95
CA GLU A 1 22.72 16.24 14.60
C GLU A 1 22.46 14.88 13.94
N ILE A 2 23.38 13.92 13.98
CA ILE A 2 23.20 12.58 13.38
C ILE A 2 22.11 11.78 14.09
N ALA A 3 21.93 11.91 15.40
CA ALA A 3 20.90 11.19 16.16
C ALA A 3 19.48 11.77 15.95
N GLN A 4 19.33 13.03 15.59
CA GLN A 4 18.03 13.64 15.22
C GLN A 4 17.56 13.22 13.83
N CYS A 5 18.46 12.87 12.92
CA CYS A 5 18.11 12.30 11.61
C CYS A 5 17.57 10.87 11.69
N LEU A 6 17.94 10.10 12.72
CA LEU A 6 17.56 8.68 12.86
C LEU A 6 16.23 8.44 13.55
N VAL A 7 15.68 9.41 14.28
CA VAL A 7 14.47 9.26 15.10
C VAL A 7 13.54 10.47 14.94
N GLY A 8 13.32 10.92 13.71
CA GLY A 8 12.26 11.89 13.45
C GLY A 8 10.89 11.21 13.57
N SER A 9 10.07 11.63 14.55
CA SER A 9 8.66 11.21 14.69
C SER A 9 7.85 11.38 13.39
N GLU A 10 8.36 12.13 12.47
CA GLU A 10 7.82 12.46 11.17
C GLU A 10 8.00 11.35 10.11
N MET A 11 9.07 10.56 10.16
CA MET A 11 9.22 9.35 9.36
C MET A 11 8.24 8.25 9.80
N CYS A 12 7.99 8.15 11.09
CA CYS A 12 7.21 7.06 11.68
C CYS A 12 5.75 6.98 11.19
N ILE A 13 5.09 8.11 10.88
CA ILE A 13 3.69 8.11 10.41
C ILE A 13 3.60 7.62 8.96
N ARG A 14 4.54 8.01 8.12
CA ARG A 14 4.61 7.64 6.72
C ARG A 14 5.00 6.18 6.53
N ASP A 15 5.95 5.72 7.34
CA ASP A 15 6.45 4.35 7.33
C ASP A 15 5.36 3.37 7.78
N ARG A 16 4.47 3.77 8.70
CA ARG A 16 3.30 2.98 9.10
C ARG A 16 2.31 2.72 7.96
N ASN A 17 2.04 3.71 7.12
CA ASN A 17 1.14 3.52 5.99
C ASN A 17 1.69 2.47 5.01
N MET A 18 3.01 2.49 4.78
CA MET A 18 3.67 1.52 3.92
C MET A 18 3.67 0.11 4.53
N MET A 19 3.93 0.02 5.83
CA MET A 19 3.88 -1.24 6.57
C MET A 19 2.48 -1.86 6.57
N MET A 20 1.42 -1.06 6.74
CA MET A 20 0.03 -1.55 6.67
C MET A 20 -0.33 -2.05 5.27
N LEU A 21 0.08 -1.34 4.22
CA LEU A 21 -0.15 -1.76 2.84
C LEU A 21 0.53 -3.09 2.52
N SER A 22 1.79 -3.23 2.89
CA SER A 22 2.54 -4.47 2.67
C SER A 22 2.05 -5.62 3.55
N ALA A 23 1.51 -5.35 4.74
CA ALA A 23 0.87 -6.37 5.57
C ALA A 23 -0.37 -6.99 4.90
N VAL A 24 -1.22 -6.17 4.27
CA VAL A 24 -2.35 -6.69 3.47
C VAL A 24 -1.85 -7.61 2.36
N PHE A 25 -0.77 -7.22 1.67
CA PHE A 25 -0.18 -8.04 0.63
C PHE A 25 0.40 -9.36 1.19
N GLY A 26 1.07 -9.31 2.35
CA GLY A 26 1.57 -10.48 3.06
C GLY A 26 0.47 -11.47 3.46
N ILE A 27 -0.67 -10.97 3.97
CA ILE A 27 -1.86 -11.78 4.28
C ILE A 27 -2.38 -12.47 3.01
N LEU A 28 -2.52 -11.74 1.90
CA LEU A 28 -3.03 -12.30 0.65
C LEU A 28 -2.11 -13.37 0.07
N ILE A 29 -0.77 -13.18 0.14
CA ILE A 29 0.20 -14.18 -0.30
C ILE A 29 0.09 -15.47 0.52
N ALA A 30 -0.13 -15.36 1.82
CA ALA A 30 -0.27 -16.54 2.67
C ALA A 30 -1.61 -17.26 2.46
N HIS A 31 -2.68 -16.53 2.15
CA HIS A 31 -4.04 -17.06 2.07
C HIS A 31 -4.41 -17.66 0.72
N ILE A 32 -3.93 -17.09 -0.40
CA ILE A 32 -4.33 -17.48 -1.75
C ILE A 32 -3.23 -18.29 -2.43
N TYR A 33 -3.48 -19.58 -2.68
CA TYR A 33 -2.53 -20.50 -3.34
C TYR A 33 -2.78 -20.68 -4.85
N ASN A 34 -3.24 -19.64 -5.55
CA ASN A 34 -3.52 -19.71 -6.99
C ASN A 34 -2.51 -18.90 -7.81
N GLU A 35 -1.67 -19.57 -8.60
CA GLU A 35 -0.63 -18.92 -9.42
C GLU A 35 -1.20 -17.91 -10.41
N LEU A 36 -2.33 -18.22 -11.07
CA LEU A 36 -2.98 -17.31 -12.01
C LEU A 36 -3.46 -16.02 -11.36
N PHE A 37 -3.83 -16.05 -10.09
CA PHE A 37 -4.20 -14.86 -9.32
C PHE A 37 -3.02 -13.89 -9.21
N TYR A 38 -1.82 -14.38 -8.98
CA TYR A 38 -0.62 -13.53 -8.91
C TYR A 38 -0.22 -12.96 -10.27
N ILE A 39 -0.44 -13.70 -11.35
CA ILE A 39 -0.28 -13.16 -12.71
C ILE A 39 -1.26 -12.01 -12.95
N CYS A 40 -2.51 -12.13 -12.49
CA CYS A 40 -3.50 -11.06 -12.56
C CYS A 40 -3.08 -9.82 -11.73
N ILE A 41 -2.51 -10.00 -10.54
CA ILE A 41 -1.93 -8.91 -9.75
C ILE A 41 -0.80 -8.22 -10.53
N LEU A 42 0.10 -8.98 -11.15
CA LEU A 42 1.19 -8.43 -11.95
C LEU A 42 0.67 -7.62 -13.14
N ILE A 43 -0.34 -8.12 -13.85
CA ILE A 43 -1.01 -7.40 -14.94
C ILE A 43 -1.61 -6.09 -14.42
N GLY A 44 -2.32 -6.13 -13.30
CA GLY A 44 -2.87 -4.96 -12.63
C GLY A 44 -1.79 -3.93 -12.26
N PHE A 45 -0.65 -4.39 -11.77
CA PHE A 45 0.49 -3.52 -11.47
C PHE A 45 1.04 -2.82 -12.72
N ILE A 46 1.17 -3.53 -13.84
CA ILE A 46 1.59 -2.95 -15.13
C ILE A 46 0.56 -1.91 -15.60
N ILE A 47 -0.73 -2.22 -15.48
CA ILE A 47 -1.82 -1.29 -15.81
C ILE A 47 -1.71 -0.03 -14.94
N SER A 48 -1.38 -0.14 -13.65
CA SER A 48 -1.22 1.01 -12.76
C SER A 48 -0.12 1.95 -13.22
N LEU A 49 1.02 1.43 -13.70
CA LEU A 49 2.11 2.25 -14.23
C LEU A 49 1.68 3.02 -15.49
N LEU A 50 0.90 2.39 -16.36
CA LEU A 50 0.34 3.03 -17.55
C LEU A 50 -0.70 4.10 -17.17
N LEU A 51 -1.59 3.81 -16.21
CA LEU A 51 -2.56 4.77 -15.69
C LEU A 51 -1.89 6.00 -15.09
N LEU A 52 -0.86 5.81 -14.26
CA LEU A 52 -0.10 6.92 -13.66
C LEU A 52 0.58 7.79 -14.73
N ARG A 53 1.09 7.18 -15.79
CA ARG A 53 1.80 7.89 -16.84
C ARG A 53 0.87 8.65 -17.79
N TYR A 54 -0.24 8.06 -18.21
CA TYR A 54 -1.07 8.58 -19.30
C TYR A 54 -2.37 9.23 -18.83
N VAL A 55 -2.98 8.74 -17.77
CA VAL A 55 -4.29 9.19 -17.30
C VAL A 55 -4.17 10.12 -16.10
N LEU A 56 -3.35 9.73 -15.14
CA LEU A 56 -3.22 10.43 -13.86
C LEU A 56 -2.06 11.43 -13.83
N SER A 57 -1.40 11.70 -14.97
CA SER A 57 -0.27 12.63 -15.03
C SER A 57 -0.61 14.06 -14.57
N TYR A 58 -1.88 14.46 -14.68
CA TYR A 58 -2.39 15.76 -14.21
C TYR A 58 -3.20 15.67 -12.90
N ALA A 59 -3.39 14.48 -12.35
CA ALA A 59 -4.14 14.29 -11.12
C ALA A 59 -3.32 14.72 -9.90
N SER A 60 -4.02 15.17 -8.85
CA SER A 60 -3.36 15.44 -7.57
C SER A 60 -2.86 14.12 -6.96
N GLY A 61 -1.69 14.13 -6.33
CA GLY A 61 -1.16 12.94 -5.67
C GLY A 61 -2.06 12.36 -4.56
N ARG A 62 -3.05 13.14 -4.10
CA ARG A 62 -4.11 12.70 -3.20
C ARG A 62 -5.10 11.79 -3.90
N SER A 63 -5.67 12.26 -5.01
CA SER A 63 -6.66 11.50 -5.79
C SER A 63 -6.13 10.15 -6.28
N GLU A 64 -4.84 10.04 -6.52
CA GLU A 64 -4.22 8.79 -6.95
C GLU A 64 -4.16 7.76 -5.84
N VAL A 65 -3.83 8.17 -4.60
CA VAL A 65 -3.85 7.27 -3.44
C VAL A 65 -5.28 6.86 -3.10
N GLU A 66 -6.24 7.79 -3.14
CA GLU A 66 -7.66 7.50 -2.92
C GLU A 66 -8.18 6.48 -3.95
N LEU A 67 -7.87 6.68 -5.25
CA LEU A 67 -8.24 5.75 -6.32
C LEU A 67 -7.59 4.37 -6.13
N GLY A 68 -6.31 4.34 -5.78
CA GLY A 68 -5.59 3.09 -5.50
C GLY A 68 -6.20 2.31 -4.34
N GLN A 69 -6.54 2.98 -3.25
CA GLN A 69 -7.20 2.36 -2.10
C GLN A 69 -8.62 1.90 -2.42
N ALA A 70 -9.39 2.69 -3.19
CA ALA A 70 -10.72 2.29 -3.65
C ALA A 70 -10.66 1.02 -4.52
N ALA A 71 -9.68 0.92 -5.42
CA ALA A 71 -9.46 -0.28 -6.23
C ALA A 71 -9.09 -1.50 -5.36
N MET A 72 -8.24 -1.32 -4.33
CA MET A 72 -7.90 -2.39 -3.39
C MET A 72 -9.12 -2.87 -2.60
N ILE A 73 -9.89 -1.95 -2.02
CA ILE A 73 -11.10 -2.29 -1.27
C ILE A 73 -12.11 -2.99 -2.18
N GLY A 74 -12.29 -2.51 -3.42
CA GLY A 74 -13.16 -3.14 -4.41
C GLY A 74 -12.71 -4.57 -4.76
N GLY A 75 -11.42 -4.81 -4.94
CA GLY A 75 -10.86 -6.14 -5.16
C GLY A 75 -11.07 -7.08 -3.97
N LEU A 76 -10.84 -6.60 -2.74
CA LEU A 76 -11.08 -7.37 -1.52
C LEU A 76 -12.56 -7.71 -1.31
N LEU A 77 -13.48 -6.77 -1.62
CA LEU A 77 -14.92 -7.02 -1.59
C LEU A 77 -15.32 -8.10 -2.59
N LEU A 78 -14.78 -8.08 -3.80
CA LEU A 78 -15.04 -9.15 -4.78
C LEU A 78 -14.57 -10.52 -4.27
N LEU A 79 -13.44 -10.60 -3.58
CA LEU A 79 -12.97 -11.84 -2.95
C LEU A 79 -13.87 -12.27 -1.79
N ALA A 80 -14.33 -11.32 -0.97
CA ALA A 80 -15.18 -11.61 0.18
C ALA A 80 -16.58 -12.11 -0.19
N PHE A 81 -17.17 -11.57 -1.27
CA PHE A 81 -18.56 -11.89 -1.66
C PHE A 81 -18.68 -12.97 -2.72
N SER A 82 -17.61 -13.33 -3.43
CA SER A 82 -17.73 -14.23 -4.57
C SER A 82 -16.66 -15.32 -4.57
N ASN A 83 -17.13 -16.57 -4.61
CA ASN A 83 -16.28 -17.76 -4.75
C ASN A 83 -16.05 -18.18 -6.23
N SER A 84 -16.39 -17.30 -7.20
CA SER A 84 -16.17 -17.57 -8.62
C SER A 84 -14.71 -17.31 -9.01
N LEU A 85 -14.10 -18.24 -9.75
CA LEU A 85 -12.73 -18.08 -10.27
C LEU A 85 -12.55 -16.81 -11.11
N MET A 86 -13.57 -16.48 -11.92
CA MET A 86 -13.53 -15.26 -12.76
C MET A 86 -13.45 -13.98 -11.91
N ASN A 87 -14.23 -13.91 -10.84
CA ASN A 87 -14.22 -12.76 -9.94
C ASN A 87 -12.90 -12.67 -9.15
N SER A 88 -12.29 -13.81 -8.84
CA SER A 88 -10.96 -13.85 -8.23
C SER A 88 -9.90 -13.23 -9.15
N TYR A 89 -9.93 -13.52 -10.45
CA TYR A 89 -8.98 -12.91 -11.40
C TYR A 89 -9.20 -11.41 -11.58
N ILE A 90 -10.46 -10.97 -11.67
CA ILE A 90 -10.78 -9.53 -11.70
C ILE A 90 -10.32 -8.84 -10.42
N ALA A 91 -10.55 -9.46 -9.27
CA ALA A 91 -10.07 -8.96 -7.98
C ALA A 91 -8.54 -8.86 -7.94
N GLY A 92 -7.83 -9.84 -8.51
CA GLY A 92 -6.36 -9.79 -8.64
C GLY A 92 -5.89 -8.58 -9.45
N VAL A 93 -6.53 -8.27 -10.58
CA VAL A 93 -6.20 -7.08 -11.38
C VAL A 93 -6.49 -5.80 -10.60
N LEU A 94 -7.64 -5.71 -9.91
CA LEU A 94 -7.99 -4.53 -9.10
C LEU A 94 -7.00 -4.33 -7.93
N LEU A 95 -6.63 -5.40 -7.25
CA LEU A 95 -5.62 -5.36 -6.19
C LEU A 95 -4.26 -4.92 -6.73
N GLY A 96 -3.84 -5.47 -7.87
CA GLY A 96 -2.59 -5.09 -8.51
C GLY A 96 -2.56 -3.62 -8.92
N THR A 97 -3.65 -3.11 -9.51
CA THR A 97 -3.75 -1.68 -9.86
C THR A 97 -3.75 -0.79 -8.63
N GLY A 98 -4.45 -1.17 -7.58
CA GLY A 98 -4.52 -0.43 -6.31
C GLY A 98 -3.17 -0.37 -5.58
N ILE A 99 -2.49 -1.51 -5.45
CA ILE A 99 -1.15 -1.59 -4.87
C ILE A 99 -0.18 -0.75 -5.69
N GLY A 100 -0.16 -0.93 -7.02
CA GLY A 100 0.78 -0.25 -7.90
C GLY A 100 0.65 1.27 -7.86
N THR A 101 -0.57 1.82 -7.86
CA THR A 101 -0.80 3.26 -7.75
C THR A 101 -0.38 3.80 -6.38
N THR A 102 -0.74 3.14 -5.29
CA THR A 102 -0.45 3.57 -3.93
C THR A 102 1.05 3.51 -3.61
N VAL A 103 1.70 2.37 -3.93
CA VAL A 103 3.15 2.17 -3.72
C VAL A 103 3.97 3.19 -4.48
N SER A 104 3.66 3.41 -5.76
CA SER A 104 4.39 4.37 -6.59
C SER A 104 4.33 5.78 -6.02
N ARG A 105 3.19 6.21 -5.48
CA ARG A 105 3.04 7.53 -4.86
C ARG A 105 3.74 7.66 -3.53
N PHE A 106 3.69 6.63 -2.70
CA PHE A 106 4.48 6.62 -1.47
C PHE A 106 5.98 6.66 -1.76
N PHE A 107 6.44 5.91 -2.75
CA PHE A 107 7.84 5.91 -3.16
C PHE A 107 8.32 7.28 -3.66
N ILE A 108 7.56 7.94 -4.55
CA ILE A 108 7.88 9.28 -5.04
C ILE A 108 7.96 10.28 -3.87
N LYS A 109 7.01 10.25 -2.95
CA LYS A 109 7.02 11.11 -1.76
C LYS A 109 8.22 10.82 -0.85
N MET A 110 8.66 9.56 -0.76
CA MET A 110 9.84 9.18 0.03
C MET A 110 11.15 9.74 -0.55
N ILE A 111 11.29 9.77 -1.87
CA ILE A 111 12.50 10.27 -2.54
C ILE A 111 12.53 11.80 -2.61
N SER A 112 11.37 12.45 -2.70
CA SER A 112 11.30 13.92 -2.91
C SER A 112 11.51 14.73 -1.63
N LEU A 113 11.27 14.17 -0.45
CA LEU A 113 11.35 14.87 0.84
C LEU A 113 12.76 14.97 1.45
N PRO A 114 13.62 13.92 1.43
CA PRO A 114 14.93 13.98 2.05
C PRO A 114 15.90 14.92 1.32
N MET A 115 16.80 15.55 2.07
CA MET A 115 17.97 16.25 1.51
C MET A 115 18.86 15.25 0.78
N HIS A 116 19.72 15.74 -0.13
CA HIS A 116 20.57 14.90 -0.97
C HIS A 116 21.40 13.83 -0.20
N CYS A 117 21.81 14.14 1.03
CA CYS A 117 22.59 13.23 1.88
C CYS A 117 21.75 12.10 2.51
N GLU A 118 20.42 12.24 2.60
CA GLU A 118 19.53 11.31 3.31
C GLU A 118 18.74 10.38 2.39
N ARG A 119 18.85 10.54 1.08
CA ARG A 119 18.07 9.76 0.09
C ARG A 119 18.34 8.27 0.18
N GLY A 120 19.57 7.87 0.44
CA GLY A 120 19.92 6.45 0.60
C GLY A 120 19.29 5.82 1.83
N THR A 121 19.31 6.52 2.94
CA THR A 121 18.69 6.06 4.20
C THR A 121 17.16 5.95 4.04
N GLY A 122 16.52 6.95 3.40
CA GLY A 122 15.08 6.94 3.14
C GLY A 122 14.64 5.73 2.29
N ASN A 123 15.39 5.41 1.24
CA ASN A 123 15.10 4.26 0.39
C ASN A 123 15.24 2.92 1.15
N ASN A 124 16.27 2.77 1.96
CA ASN A 124 16.48 1.56 2.76
C ASN A 124 15.38 1.39 3.83
N THR A 125 14.96 2.47 4.47
CA THR A 125 13.87 2.44 5.44
C THR A 125 12.55 2.05 4.78
N TYR A 126 12.26 2.58 3.60
CA TYR A 126 11.08 2.21 2.82
C TYR A 126 11.05 0.71 2.52
N GLN A 127 12.17 0.16 2.03
CA GLN A 127 12.26 -1.27 1.71
C GLN A 127 12.13 -2.13 2.97
N LEU A 128 12.78 -1.74 4.07
CA LEU A 128 12.65 -2.43 5.35
C LEU A 128 11.20 -2.47 5.84
N MET A 129 10.47 -1.34 5.78
CA MET A 129 9.07 -1.29 6.19
C MET A 129 8.17 -2.14 5.30
N TRP A 130 8.48 -2.23 4.00
CA TRP A 130 7.80 -3.14 3.10
C TRP A 130 7.98 -4.60 3.51
N GLU A 131 9.21 -5.03 3.76
CA GLU A 131 9.53 -6.40 4.13
C GLU A 131 8.97 -6.78 5.50
N VAL A 132 9.11 -5.90 6.50
CA VAL A 132 8.56 -6.11 7.85
C VAL A 132 7.03 -6.19 7.82
N GLY A 133 6.38 -5.31 7.06
CA GLY A 133 4.93 -5.35 6.89
C GLY A 133 4.47 -6.66 6.24
N MET A 134 5.11 -7.06 5.15
CA MET A 134 4.79 -8.30 4.44
C MET A 134 4.99 -9.54 5.34
N LEU A 135 6.10 -9.60 6.08
CA LEU A 135 6.36 -10.68 7.03
C LEU A 135 5.32 -10.72 8.16
N SER A 136 4.97 -9.55 8.72
CA SER A 136 3.96 -9.47 9.78
C SER A 136 2.58 -9.92 9.29
N GLY A 137 2.19 -9.56 8.07
CA GLY A 137 0.94 -10.02 7.45
C GLY A 137 0.92 -11.53 7.23
N PHE A 138 2.01 -12.09 6.71
CA PHE A 138 2.17 -13.53 6.50
C PHE A 138 2.07 -14.31 7.82
N LEU A 139 2.76 -13.85 8.87
CA LEU A 139 2.69 -14.48 10.20
C LEU A 139 1.29 -14.38 10.82
N PHE A 140 0.66 -13.22 10.67
CA PHE A 140 -0.70 -13.00 11.17
C PHE A 140 -1.69 -13.97 10.53
N GLU A 141 -1.64 -14.13 9.21
CA GLU A 141 -2.50 -15.07 8.49
C GLU A 141 -2.33 -16.50 9.00
N ASN A 142 -1.09 -16.99 9.09
CA ASN A 142 -0.82 -18.34 9.56
C ASN A 142 -1.34 -18.60 11.00
N MET A 143 -1.35 -17.58 11.85
CA MET A 143 -1.87 -17.71 13.23
C MET A 143 -3.40 -17.63 13.30
N TRP A 144 -4.04 -16.88 12.39
CA TRP A 144 -5.46 -16.55 12.45
C TRP A 144 -6.35 -17.52 11.64
N THR A 145 -5.88 -17.97 10.49
CA THR A 145 -6.65 -18.78 9.54
C THR A 145 -7.10 -20.14 10.10
N GLU A 146 -6.33 -20.72 11.01
CA GLU A 146 -6.74 -21.96 11.71
C GLU A 146 -8.09 -21.81 12.42
N SER A 147 -8.43 -20.61 12.90
CA SER A 147 -9.64 -20.36 13.67
C SER A 147 -10.78 -19.78 12.86
N HIS A 148 -10.51 -18.91 11.86
CA HIS A 148 -11.53 -18.12 11.16
C HIS A 148 -11.16 -17.77 9.70
N PRO A 149 -11.20 -18.72 8.76
CA PRO A 149 -10.76 -18.47 7.37
C PRO A 149 -11.59 -17.39 6.63
N ASP A 150 -12.90 -17.33 6.89
CA ASP A 150 -13.82 -16.43 6.17
C ASP A 150 -13.67 -14.95 6.57
N THR A 151 -13.00 -14.65 7.69
CA THR A 151 -12.85 -13.28 8.19
C THR A 151 -11.62 -12.54 7.66
N ILE A 152 -10.71 -13.22 6.99
CA ILE A 152 -9.44 -12.66 6.50
C ILE A 152 -9.66 -11.47 5.57
N TYR A 153 -10.56 -11.58 4.60
CA TYR A 153 -10.82 -10.49 3.66
C TYR A 153 -11.40 -9.24 4.36
N TRP A 154 -12.25 -9.44 5.39
CA TRP A 154 -12.81 -8.33 6.17
C TRP A 154 -11.75 -7.62 7.00
N ILE A 155 -10.78 -8.36 7.53
CA ILE A 155 -9.62 -7.79 8.23
C ILE A 155 -8.77 -6.96 7.26
N CYS A 156 -8.49 -7.47 6.06
CA CYS A 156 -7.77 -6.75 5.03
C CYS A 156 -8.49 -5.45 4.62
N ILE A 157 -9.82 -5.48 4.46
CA ILE A 157 -10.64 -4.29 4.19
C ILE A 157 -10.50 -3.28 5.33
N GLY A 158 -10.60 -3.74 6.59
CA GLY A 158 -10.43 -2.88 7.76
C GLY A 158 -9.05 -2.19 7.80
N ILE A 159 -7.98 -2.92 7.44
CA ILE A 159 -6.63 -2.36 7.34
C ILE A 159 -6.56 -1.31 6.21
N CYS A 160 -7.13 -1.58 5.04
CA CYS A 160 -7.16 -0.63 3.92
C CYS A 160 -7.94 0.64 4.26
N VAL A 161 -9.09 0.53 4.93
CA VAL A 161 -9.88 1.69 5.39
C VAL A 161 -9.08 2.50 6.43
N THR A 162 -8.44 1.83 7.39
CA THR A 162 -7.60 2.50 8.39
C THR A 162 -6.42 3.22 7.73
N LEU A 163 -5.79 2.60 6.73
CA LEU A 163 -4.72 3.20 5.95
C LEU A 163 -5.20 4.47 5.22
N LEU A 164 -6.37 4.42 4.59
CA LEU A 164 -6.96 5.56 3.91
C LEU A 164 -7.22 6.71 4.90
N LEU A 165 -7.83 6.43 6.05
CA LEU A 165 -8.08 7.43 7.09
C LEU A 165 -6.78 8.02 7.63
N MET A 166 -5.77 7.20 7.90
CA MET A 166 -4.46 7.69 8.33
C MET A 166 -3.79 8.55 7.26
N TYR A 167 -3.92 8.19 6.00
CA TYR A 167 -3.38 9.00 4.91
C TYR A 167 -4.07 10.36 4.85
N GLU A 168 -5.40 10.41 4.90
CA GLU A 168 -6.17 11.65 4.80
C GLU A 168 -5.97 12.59 5.99
N PHE A 169 -6.04 12.06 7.21
CA PHE A 169 -6.01 12.90 8.42
C PHE A 169 -4.60 13.28 8.88
N PHE A 170 -3.61 12.43 8.62
CA PHE A 170 -2.26 12.65 9.14
C PHE A 170 -1.23 12.92 8.04
N THR A 171 -1.16 12.06 7.01
CA THR A 171 -0.07 12.13 6.03
C THR A 171 -0.22 13.29 5.07
N HIS A 172 -1.44 13.51 4.56
CA HIS A 172 -1.71 14.56 3.58
C HIS A 172 -1.51 15.99 4.14
N PRO A 173 -2.13 16.39 5.27
CA PRO A 173 -1.98 17.75 5.81
C PRO A 173 -0.54 18.04 6.28
N TRP A 174 0.16 17.00 6.77
CA TRP A 174 1.54 17.13 7.15
C TRP A 174 2.47 17.38 5.95
N TYR A 175 2.25 16.67 4.83
CA TYR A 175 3.03 16.84 3.61
C TYR A 175 2.90 18.26 3.03
N TYR A 176 1.69 18.82 3.02
CA TYR A 176 1.46 20.17 2.51
C TYR A 176 2.16 21.23 3.38
N ARG A 177 2.08 21.14 4.69
CA ARG A 177 2.79 22.05 5.61
C ARG A 177 4.30 22.09 5.36
N LYS A 178 4.91 20.92 5.15
CA LYS A 178 6.35 20.84 4.89
C LYS A 178 6.77 21.35 3.50
N MET A 179 5.90 21.28 2.53
CA MET A 179 6.18 21.87 1.21
C MET A 179 6.12 23.41 1.25
N GLU A 180 5.22 23.98 2.04
CA GLU A 180 5.14 25.44 2.26
C GLU A 180 6.36 25.97 3.02
N GLU A 181 6.90 25.25 3.99
CA GLU A 181 8.12 25.61 4.73
C GLU A 181 9.39 25.62 3.85
N LYS A 182 9.36 24.96 2.70
CA LYS A 182 10.51 24.86 1.79
C LYS A 182 10.51 25.89 0.64
N GLN A 183 9.39 26.63 0.46
CA GLN A 183 9.27 27.73 -0.49
C GLN A 183 9.65 29.07 0.16
#